data_e42f3bcd3e3b8b16c053906a19d61014
#
_entry.id   e42f3bcd3e3b8b16c053906a19d61014
#
_cell.length_a   1.000
_cell.length_b   1.000
_cell.length_c   1.000
_cell.angle_alpha   90.00
_cell.angle_beta   90.00
_cell.angle_gamma   90.00
#
_symmetry.space_group_name_H-M   'P 1'
#
loop_
_entity.id
_entity.type
_entity.pdbx_description
1 polymer ?
#
loop_
_entity_poly.entity_id
_entity_poly.type
_entity_poly.pdbx_seq_one_letter_code
_entity_poly.pdbx_strand_id
1 'polypeptide(L)'
;MANIEEVKLHLAASLADTGQAALAMAGVVDRLDQAIARLRLVTIGSVHPRVEEAVNRLEQAKVQVQQAQSLVRGAVDSAESYRATI
;
A
#
# COMPACT_ATOMS: atom_id res chain seq x y z
N MET A 1 -8.09 23.23 23.92
CA MET A 1 -8.91 23.02 22.73
C MET A 1 -8.14 23.50 21.50
N ALA A 2 -8.02 22.66 20.47
CA ALA A 2 -7.32 23.05 19.24
C ALA A 2 -8.12 24.10 18.48
N ASN A 3 -7.47 25.14 17.98
CA ASN A 3 -8.08 26.11 17.08
C ASN A 3 -8.01 25.64 15.62
N ILE A 4 -8.70 26.33 14.72
CA ILE A 4 -8.75 25.97 13.29
C ILE A 4 -7.36 25.94 12.67
N GLU A 5 -6.48 26.85 13.04
CA GLU A 5 -5.10 26.88 12.54
C GLU A 5 -4.32 25.64 12.92
N GLU A 6 -4.45 25.18 14.17
CA GLU A 6 -3.82 23.94 14.62
C GLU A 6 -4.42 22.72 13.93
N VAL A 7 -5.74 22.69 13.75
CA VAL A 7 -6.42 21.61 13.05
C VAL A 7 -5.91 21.50 11.61
N LYS A 8 -5.81 22.61 10.90
CA LYS A 8 -5.31 22.65 9.53
C LYS A 8 -3.85 22.18 9.45
N LEU A 9 -3.03 22.58 10.41
CA LEU A 9 -1.62 22.19 10.46
C LEU A 9 -1.47 20.67 10.66
N HIS A 10 -2.18 20.10 11.63
CA HIS A 10 -2.15 18.67 11.89
C HIS A 10 -2.72 17.85 10.73
N LEU A 11 -3.79 18.37 10.11
CA LEU A 11 -4.40 17.72 8.95
C LEU A 11 -3.44 17.68 7.77
N ALA A 12 -2.75 18.79 7.49
CA ALA A 12 -1.75 18.86 6.42
C ALA A 12 -0.60 17.87 6.67
N ALA A 13 -0.11 17.80 7.91
CA ALA A 13 0.94 16.85 8.29
C ALA A 13 0.48 15.40 8.13
N SER A 14 -0.73 15.09 8.55
CA SER A 14 -1.33 13.76 8.41
C SER A 14 -1.49 13.36 6.94
N LEU A 15 -1.92 14.27 6.09
CA LEU A 15 -2.04 14.03 4.65
C LEU A 15 -0.68 13.78 4.00
N ALA A 16 0.35 14.51 4.41
CA ALA A 16 1.71 14.30 3.93
C ALA A 16 2.23 12.91 4.34
N ASP A 17 2.06 12.52 5.59
CA ASP A 17 2.46 11.21 6.10
C ASP A 17 1.72 10.09 5.38
N THR A 18 0.43 10.23 5.20
CA THR A 18 -0.43 9.25 4.52
C THR A 18 -0.04 9.12 3.05
N GLY A 19 0.29 10.22 2.39
CA GLY A 19 0.78 10.21 1.00
C GLY A 19 2.10 9.45 0.86
N GLN A 20 3.02 9.63 1.81
CA GLN A 20 4.27 8.88 1.83
C GLN A 20 4.06 7.39 2.07
N ALA A 21 3.13 7.04 2.95
CA ALA A 21 2.75 5.65 3.19
C ALA A 21 2.18 5.00 1.92
N ALA A 22 1.35 5.72 1.17
CA ALA A 22 0.80 5.24 -0.09
C ALA A 22 1.90 4.97 -1.13
N LEU A 23 2.88 5.85 -1.23
CA LEU A 23 4.04 5.65 -2.11
C LEU A 23 4.87 4.42 -1.69
N ALA A 24 5.08 4.24 -0.39
CA ALA A 24 5.79 3.08 0.13
C ALA A 24 5.06 1.77 -0.21
N MET A 25 3.73 1.75 -0.11
CA MET A 25 2.91 0.59 -0.47
C MET A 25 3.04 0.25 -1.95
N ALA A 26 3.05 1.25 -2.83
CA ALA A 26 3.27 1.04 -4.26
C ALA A 26 4.64 0.38 -4.52
N GLY A 27 5.68 0.82 -3.83
CA GLY A 27 7.00 0.21 -3.89
C GLY A 27 7.01 -1.24 -3.40
N VAL A 28 6.23 -1.54 -2.35
CA VAL A 28 6.08 -2.91 -1.84
C VAL A 28 5.42 -3.81 -2.89
N VAL A 29 4.37 -3.35 -3.55
CA VAL A 29 3.70 -4.11 -4.62
C VAL A 29 4.69 -4.43 -5.75
N ASP A 30 5.49 -3.46 -6.17
CA ASP A 30 6.50 -3.69 -7.22
C ASP A 30 7.55 -4.72 -6.80
N ARG A 31 8.01 -4.67 -5.56
CA ARG A 31 8.95 -5.65 -5.02
C ARG A 31 8.36 -7.05 -4.94
N LEU A 32 7.10 -7.17 -4.55
CA LEU A 32 6.39 -8.44 -4.54
C LEU A 32 6.26 -9.01 -5.95
N ASP A 33 5.92 -8.19 -6.93
CA ASP A 33 5.88 -8.60 -8.34
C ASP A 33 7.23 -9.12 -8.82
N GLN A 34 8.32 -8.43 -8.46
CA GLN A 34 9.67 -8.86 -8.80
C GLN A 34 10.03 -10.20 -8.14
N ALA A 35 9.70 -10.37 -6.87
CA ALA A 35 9.95 -11.61 -6.15
C ALA A 35 9.19 -12.78 -6.77
N ILE A 36 7.93 -12.57 -7.13
CA ILE A 36 7.09 -13.57 -7.80
C ILE A 36 7.71 -13.96 -9.14
N ALA A 37 8.11 -12.97 -9.93
CA ALA A 37 8.72 -13.20 -11.24
C ALA A 37 10.02 -14.03 -11.11
N ARG A 38 10.85 -13.73 -10.11
CA ARG A 38 12.08 -14.47 -9.86
C ARG A 38 11.82 -15.91 -9.44
N LEU A 39 10.82 -16.14 -8.58
CA LEU A 39 10.43 -17.49 -8.19
C LEU A 39 9.93 -18.30 -9.38
N ARG A 40 9.16 -17.68 -10.27
CA ARG A 40 8.70 -18.36 -11.50
C ARG A 40 9.83 -18.73 -12.43
N LEU A 41 10.90 -17.95 -12.49
CA LEU A 41 12.09 -18.27 -13.28
C LEU A 41 12.81 -19.53 -12.74
N VAL A 42 12.83 -19.71 -11.42
CA VAL A 42 13.46 -20.88 -10.79
C VAL A 42 12.75 -22.17 -11.15
N THR A 43 11.46 -22.11 -11.50
CA THR A 43 10.64 -23.30 -11.80
C THR A 43 10.56 -23.65 -13.28
N ILE A 44 11.29 -22.97 -14.15
CA ILE A 44 11.29 -23.31 -15.58
C ILE A 44 11.84 -24.73 -15.75
N GLY A 45 10.99 -25.62 -16.27
CA GLY A 45 11.33 -27.00 -16.49
C GLY A 45 11.09 -27.94 -15.30
N SER A 46 10.76 -27.43 -14.12
CA SER A 46 10.35 -28.27 -12.98
C SER A 46 9.44 -27.50 -12.06
N VAL A 47 8.35 -28.14 -11.62
CA VAL A 47 7.40 -27.54 -10.68
C VAL A 47 7.64 -28.18 -9.31
N HIS A 48 8.02 -27.35 -8.33
CA HIS A 48 8.19 -27.80 -6.95
C HIS A 48 7.04 -27.25 -6.10
N PRO A 49 6.29 -28.10 -5.34
CA PRO A 49 5.14 -27.65 -4.56
C PRO A 49 5.44 -26.52 -3.59
N ARG A 50 6.64 -26.50 -3.00
CA ARG A 50 7.05 -25.43 -2.08
C ARG A 50 7.20 -24.07 -2.78
N VAL A 51 7.66 -24.08 -4.03
CA VAL A 51 7.78 -22.82 -4.80
C VAL A 51 6.41 -22.31 -5.21
N GLU A 52 5.49 -23.20 -5.62
CA GLU A 52 4.12 -22.82 -5.90
C GLU A 52 3.43 -22.23 -4.67
N GLU A 53 3.62 -22.84 -3.50
CA GLU A 53 3.11 -22.33 -2.24
C GLU A 53 3.66 -20.94 -1.95
N ALA A 54 4.95 -20.72 -2.14
CA ALA A 54 5.59 -19.43 -1.94
C ALA A 54 5.00 -18.37 -2.88
N VAL A 55 4.84 -18.68 -4.16
CA VAL A 55 4.21 -17.79 -5.14
C VAL A 55 2.79 -17.41 -4.72
N ASN A 56 1.99 -18.40 -4.32
CA ASN A 56 0.62 -18.17 -3.90
C ASN A 56 0.54 -17.26 -2.68
N ARG A 57 1.43 -17.44 -1.71
CA ARG A 57 1.50 -16.59 -0.52
C ARG A 57 1.91 -15.17 -0.86
N LEU A 58 2.85 -14.98 -1.79
CA LEU A 58 3.25 -13.65 -2.25
C LEU A 58 2.13 -12.97 -3.03
N GLU A 59 1.37 -13.71 -3.84
CA GLU A 59 0.19 -13.16 -4.54
C GLU A 59 -0.87 -12.70 -3.54
N GLN A 60 -1.11 -13.47 -2.47
CA GLN A 60 -2.04 -13.07 -1.40
C GLN A 60 -1.56 -11.81 -0.69
N ALA A 61 -0.27 -11.73 -0.38
CA ALA A 61 0.32 -10.55 0.26
C ALA A 61 0.15 -9.32 -0.62
N LYS A 62 0.36 -9.45 -1.93
CA LYS A 62 0.15 -8.38 -2.90
C LYS A 62 -1.29 -7.89 -2.89
N VAL A 63 -2.27 -8.79 -2.90
CA VAL A 63 -3.68 -8.43 -2.84
C VAL A 63 -3.99 -7.65 -1.55
N GLN A 64 -3.46 -8.09 -0.41
CA GLN A 64 -3.66 -7.40 0.87
C GLN A 64 -3.06 -6.00 0.87
N VAL A 65 -1.87 -5.82 0.29
CA VAL A 65 -1.26 -4.49 0.16
C VAL A 65 -2.10 -3.59 -0.75
N GLN A 66 -2.61 -4.12 -1.85
CA GLN A 66 -3.49 -3.37 -2.75
C GLN A 66 -4.79 -2.95 -2.08
N GLN A 67 -5.37 -3.81 -1.23
CA GLN A 67 -6.53 -3.47 -0.41
C GLN A 67 -6.20 -2.36 0.59
N ALA A 68 -5.03 -2.44 1.22
CA ALA A 68 -4.55 -1.39 2.12
C ALA A 68 -4.37 -0.06 1.38
N GLN A 69 -3.86 -0.08 0.16
CA GLN A 69 -3.75 1.12 -0.68
C GLN A 69 -5.11 1.77 -0.94
N SER A 70 -6.15 0.96 -1.21
CA SER A 70 -7.51 1.48 -1.43
C SER A 70 -8.06 2.13 -0.16
N LEU A 71 -7.82 1.52 1.01
CA LEU A 71 -8.25 2.09 2.29
C LEU A 71 -7.51 3.40 2.59
N VAL A 72 -6.23 3.47 2.30
CA VAL A 72 -5.43 4.68 2.49
C VAL A 72 -5.93 5.81 1.58
N ARG A 73 -6.24 5.51 0.31
CA ARG A 73 -6.83 6.51 -0.60
C ARG A 73 -8.17 7.02 -0.07
N GLY A 74 -9.01 6.10 0.43
CA GLY A 74 -10.28 6.48 1.04
C GLY A 74 -10.09 7.41 2.24
N ALA A 75 -9.10 7.15 3.08
CA ALA A 75 -8.76 8.00 4.21
C ALA A 75 -8.29 9.39 3.75
N VAL A 76 -7.45 9.45 2.70
CA VAL A 76 -7.01 10.72 2.11
C VAL A 76 -8.20 11.52 1.57
N ASP A 77 -9.09 10.85 0.84
CA ASP A 77 -10.27 11.50 0.27
C ASP A 77 -11.18 12.07 1.38
N SER A 78 -11.37 11.32 2.46
CA SER A 78 -12.17 11.78 3.60
C SER A 78 -11.52 12.97 4.31
N ALA A 79 -10.21 12.94 4.49
CA ALA A 79 -9.46 14.03 5.12
C ALA A 79 -9.46 15.29 4.23
N GLU A 80 -9.32 15.12 2.92
CA GLU A 80 -9.40 16.23 1.97
C GLU A 80 -10.79 16.85 1.94
N SER A 81 -11.84 16.03 2.02
CA SER A 81 -13.22 16.50 2.12
C SER A 81 -13.44 17.34 3.38
N TYR A 82 -12.90 16.89 4.51
CA TYR A 82 -12.95 17.64 5.76
C TYR A 82 -12.20 18.97 5.64
N ARG A 83 -10.99 18.94 5.06
CA ARG A 83 -10.18 20.13 4.85
C ARG A 83 -10.91 21.19 4.01
N ALA A 84 -11.69 20.74 3.03
CA ALA A 84 -12.46 21.64 2.16
C ALA A 84 -13.61 22.33 2.90
N THR A 85 -14.05 21.78 4.04
CA THR A 85 -15.17 22.35 4.83
C THR A 85 -14.71 23.31 5.92
N ILE A 86 -13.46 23.36 6.22
CA ILE A 86 -12.89 24.24 7.24
C ILE A 86 -12.01 25.31 6.59
#